data_be4dd667b04f2bfa47e036282bbab2de
#
_entry.id   be4dd667b04f2bfa47e036282bbab2de
#
_cell.length_a   1.000
_cell.length_b   1.000
_cell.length_c   1.000
_cell.angle_alpha   90.00
_cell.angle_beta   90.00
_cell.angle_gamma   90.00
#
_symmetry.space_group_name_H-M   'P 1'
#
loop_
_entity.id
_entity.type
_entity.pdbx_description
1 polymer ?
#
loop_
_entity_poly.entity_id
_entity_poly.type
_entity_poly.pdbx_seq_one_letter_code
_entity_poly.pdbx_strand_id
1 'polypeptide(L)'
;GIVEELAKQYGIEYGYTEVYPTMENAQLAAGCDAVSVTPCDMSAPMLQRFHDLGVKAICCRSIGYDHIDLEKARELGMKISNADYPPEGVANFAIMLMLMSLRNAGHILKRGEVQDYSLKGKLGRDISHCTVGVIGTGRIGQTVLKHLSGFGCRLLAYDLYQSEEVKKIAEYVPLDTLFAE
;
A
#
# COMPACT_ATOMS: atom_id res chain seq x y z
N GLY A 1 -24.53 2.40 -1.22
CA GLY A 1 -23.14 2.77 -1.64
C GLY A 1 -22.76 2.06 -2.93
N ILE A 2 -21.55 2.28 -3.46
CA ILE A 2 -21.08 1.71 -4.76
C ILE A 2 -21.27 0.18 -4.82
N VAL A 3 -21.00 -0.54 -3.73
CA VAL A 3 -21.17 -2.01 -3.69
C VAL A 3 -22.63 -2.39 -3.91
N GLU A 4 -23.57 -1.70 -3.30
CA GLU A 4 -25.02 -1.96 -3.45
C GLU A 4 -25.49 -1.71 -4.88
N GLU A 5 -25.03 -0.62 -5.50
CA GLU A 5 -25.37 -0.28 -6.89
C GLU A 5 -24.84 -1.34 -7.85
N LEU A 6 -23.56 -1.74 -7.71
CA LEU A 6 -22.96 -2.77 -8.54
C LEU A 6 -23.58 -4.15 -8.30
N ALA A 7 -23.85 -4.51 -7.05
CA ALA A 7 -24.50 -5.75 -6.72
C ALA A 7 -25.89 -5.86 -7.38
N LYS A 8 -26.68 -4.77 -7.34
CA LYS A 8 -27.97 -4.71 -8.02
C LYS A 8 -27.83 -4.78 -9.54
N GLN A 9 -26.85 -4.06 -10.10
CA GLN A 9 -26.60 -4.04 -11.54
C GLN A 9 -26.22 -5.39 -12.10
N TYR A 10 -25.42 -6.18 -11.35
CA TYR A 10 -24.90 -7.46 -11.79
C TYR A 10 -25.65 -8.66 -11.19
N GLY A 11 -26.72 -8.46 -10.42
CA GLY A 11 -27.49 -9.54 -9.80
C GLY A 11 -26.68 -10.32 -8.76
N ILE A 12 -25.80 -9.64 -8.01
CA ILE A 12 -24.94 -10.25 -6.99
C ILE A 12 -25.63 -10.10 -5.63
N GLU A 13 -25.86 -11.22 -4.95
CA GLU A 13 -26.20 -11.22 -3.53
C GLU A 13 -24.93 -11.01 -2.71
N TYR A 14 -24.95 -10.10 -1.74
CA TYR A 14 -23.78 -9.84 -0.90
C TYR A 14 -24.15 -9.69 0.58
N GLY A 15 -23.25 -10.15 1.43
CA GLY A 15 -23.24 -9.87 2.86
C GLY A 15 -22.06 -8.97 3.22
N TYR A 16 -22.14 -8.29 4.35
CA TYR A 16 -21.07 -7.42 4.86
C TYR A 16 -20.80 -7.67 6.34
N THR A 17 -19.53 -7.64 6.70
CA THR A 17 -19.07 -7.67 8.10
C THR A 17 -17.93 -6.69 8.31
N GLU A 18 -17.85 -6.07 9.49
CA GLU A 18 -16.77 -5.14 9.86
C GLU A 18 -15.57 -5.82 10.50
N VAL A 19 -15.69 -7.12 10.81
CA VAL A 19 -14.60 -7.87 11.45
C VAL A 19 -13.69 -8.54 10.42
N TYR A 20 -12.41 -8.60 10.72
CA TYR A 20 -11.46 -9.37 9.92
C TYR A 20 -11.76 -10.87 10.05
N PRO A 21 -11.55 -11.64 8.98
CA PRO A 21 -11.73 -13.08 9.02
C PRO A 21 -10.75 -13.74 9.97
N THR A 22 -11.28 -14.69 10.75
CA THR A 22 -10.54 -15.60 11.63
C THR A 22 -11.07 -17.02 11.39
N MET A 23 -10.34 -18.02 11.87
CA MET A 23 -10.79 -19.42 11.76
C MET A 23 -12.19 -19.65 12.36
N GLU A 24 -12.54 -18.86 13.39
CA GLU A 24 -13.84 -18.96 14.07
C GLU A 24 -14.98 -18.31 13.26
N ASN A 25 -14.76 -17.08 12.75
CA ASN A 25 -15.79 -16.33 12.06
C ASN A 25 -15.84 -16.58 10.55
N ALA A 26 -14.90 -17.32 9.98
CA ALA A 26 -14.89 -17.68 8.56
C ALA A 26 -16.22 -18.35 8.12
N GLN A 27 -16.96 -18.95 9.07
CA GLN A 27 -18.29 -19.51 8.85
C GLN A 27 -19.30 -18.52 8.26
N LEU A 28 -19.09 -17.21 8.45
CA LEU A 28 -19.91 -16.17 7.83
C LEU A 28 -19.88 -16.17 6.31
N ALA A 29 -18.83 -16.77 5.71
CA ALA A 29 -18.71 -16.96 4.26
C ALA A 29 -19.33 -18.26 3.73
N ALA A 30 -20.00 -19.05 4.58
CA ALA A 30 -20.63 -20.29 4.13
C ALA A 30 -21.68 -20.01 3.06
N GLY A 31 -21.57 -20.72 1.93
CA GLY A 31 -22.45 -20.54 0.78
C GLY A 31 -22.13 -19.35 -0.13
N CYS A 32 -21.09 -18.57 0.17
CA CYS A 32 -20.63 -17.53 -0.73
C CYS A 32 -19.68 -18.11 -1.80
N ASP A 33 -19.78 -17.63 -3.04
CA ASP A 33 -18.85 -18.00 -4.11
C ASP A 33 -17.52 -17.26 -3.99
N ALA A 34 -17.51 -16.03 -3.42
CA ALA A 34 -16.33 -15.22 -3.29
C ALA A 34 -16.34 -14.41 -1.99
N VAL A 35 -15.14 -14.11 -1.48
CA VAL A 35 -14.94 -13.23 -0.33
C VAL A 35 -14.06 -12.05 -0.74
N SER A 36 -14.50 -10.83 -0.47
CA SER A 36 -13.71 -9.59 -0.69
C SER A 36 -13.10 -9.12 0.61
N VAL A 37 -11.77 -9.02 0.65
CA VAL A 37 -11.02 -8.71 1.87
C VAL A 37 -10.10 -7.51 1.70
N THR A 38 -9.86 -6.79 2.78
CA THR A 38 -8.66 -5.94 2.93
C THR A 38 -7.48 -6.82 3.33
N PRO A 39 -6.22 -6.32 3.30
CA PRO A 39 -5.09 -7.12 3.76
C PRO A 39 -5.30 -7.69 5.17
N CYS A 40 -5.31 -9.00 5.24
CA CYS A 40 -5.50 -9.78 6.47
C CYS A 40 -4.89 -11.17 6.26
N ASP A 41 -4.89 -12.00 7.28
CA ASP A 41 -4.36 -13.36 7.17
C ASP A 41 -5.15 -14.18 6.13
N MET A 42 -4.47 -14.55 5.04
CA MET A 42 -4.93 -15.47 3.99
C MET A 42 -3.90 -16.59 3.80
N SER A 43 -3.36 -17.07 4.92
CA SER A 43 -2.48 -18.22 4.97
C SER A 43 -3.17 -19.52 4.53
N ALA A 44 -2.40 -20.58 4.31
CA ALA A 44 -2.89 -21.87 3.88
C ALA A 44 -4.08 -22.42 4.72
N PRO A 45 -4.06 -22.36 6.07
CA PRO A 45 -5.20 -22.77 6.88
C PRO A 45 -6.47 -21.96 6.63
N MET A 46 -6.35 -20.64 6.45
CA MET A 46 -7.49 -19.77 6.20
C MET A 46 -8.10 -20.04 4.81
N LEU A 47 -7.27 -20.17 3.78
CA LEU A 47 -7.73 -20.52 2.44
C LEU A 47 -8.42 -21.91 2.42
N GLN A 48 -7.84 -22.89 3.12
CA GLN A 48 -8.48 -24.20 3.27
C GLN A 48 -9.86 -24.08 3.92
N ARG A 49 -9.96 -23.29 5.00
CA ARG A 49 -11.24 -23.06 5.68
C ARG A 49 -12.29 -22.44 4.76
N PHE A 50 -11.93 -21.41 3.99
CA PHE A 50 -12.84 -20.80 3.01
C PHE A 50 -13.24 -21.77 1.91
N HIS A 51 -12.29 -22.54 1.37
CA HIS A 51 -12.57 -23.56 0.38
C HIS A 51 -13.57 -24.61 0.89
N ASP A 52 -13.39 -25.10 2.12
CA ASP A 52 -14.29 -26.07 2.75
C ASP A 52 -15.71 -25.53 2.96
N LEU A 53 -15.87 -24.22 3.04
CA LEU A 53 -17.15 -23.50 3.12
C LEU A 53 -17.78 -23.23 1.74
N GLY A 54 -17.10 -23.61 0.65
CA GLY A 54 -17.59 -23.46 -0.72
C GLY A 54 -17.11 -22.20 -1.44
N VAL A 55 -16.23 -21.38 -0.81
CA VAL A 55 -15.67 -20.18 -1.44
C VAL A 55 -14.71 -20.58 -2.56
N LYS A 56 -14.89 -19.99 -3.74
CA LYS A 56 -14.12 -20.27 -4.96
C LYS A 56 -13.15 -19.17 -5.32
N ALA A 57 -13.34 -17.96 -4.76
CA ALA A 57 -12.51 -16.81 -5.08
C ALA A 57 -12.26 -15.90 -3.87
N ILE A 58 -11.04 -15.34 -3.81
CA ILE A 58 -10.67 -14.25 -2.88
C ILE A 58 -10.35 -13.00 -3.69
N CYS A 59 -11.07 -11.93 -3.41
CA CYS A 59 -10.88 -10.63 -4.04
C CYS A 59 -10.20 -9.68 -3.05
N CYS A 60 -8.89 -9.47 -3.18
CA CYS A 60 -8.14 -8.59 -2.30
C CYS A 60 -8.30 -7.13 -2.73
N ARG A 61 -8.69 -6.26 -1.79
CA ARG A 61 -8.89 -4.81 -2.02
C ARG A 61 -7.59 -4.00 -1.88
N SER A 62 -6.44 -4.61 -2.10
CA SER A 62 -5.12 -3.95 -2.12
C SER A 62 -4.34 -4.32 -3.38
N ILE A 63 -3.35 -3.50 -3.74
CA ILE A 63 -2.40 -3.84 -4.81
C ILE A 63 -1.49 -4.99 -4.38
N GLY A 64 -0.92 -4.90 -3.15
CA GLY A 64 -0.10 -5.96 -2.58
C GLY A 64 -0.93 -7.18 -2.17
N TYR A 65 -0.38 -8.36 -2.36
CA TYR A 65 -1.03 -9.65 -2.08
C TYR A 65 -0.10 -10.64 -1.38
N ASP A 66 0.98 -10.16 -0.77
CA ASP A 66 1.99 -10.99 -0.07
C ASP A 66 1.42 -11.75 1.14
N HIS A 67 0.27 -11.30 1.65
CA HIS A 67 -0.47 -11.93 2.74
C HIS A 67 -1.32 -13.13 2.30
N ILE A 68 -1.34 -13.46 1.00
CA ILE A 68 -2.13 -14.56 0.43
C ILE A 68 -1.21 -15.70 0.02
N ASP A 69 -1.46 -16.90 0.51
CA ASP A 69 -0.74 -18.10 0.09
C ASP A 69 -1.19 -18.53 -1.30
N LEU A 70 -0.49 -18.03 -2.32
CA LEU A 70 -0.83 -18.33 -3.72
C LEU A 70 -0.61 -19.79 -4.13
N GLU A 71 0.33 -20.50 -3.47
CA GLU A 71 0.56 -21.91 -3.75
C GLU A 71 -0.63 -22.72 -3.27
N LYS A 72 -1.06 -22.48 -2.05
CA LYS A 72 -2.25 -23.10 -1.49
C LYS A 72 -3.52 -22.77 -2.27
N ALA A 73 -3.69 -21.52 -2.67
CA ALA A 73 -4.83 -21.12 -3.50
C ALA A 73 -4.87 -21.91 -4.82
N ARG A 74 -3.70 -22.12 -5.46
CA ARG A 74 -3.57 -22.91 -6.69
C ARG A 74 -3.90 -24.38 -6.46
N GLU A 75 -3.40 -24.97 -5.37
CA GLU A 75 -3.74 -26.37 -5.01
C GLU A 75 -5.24 -26.57 -4.84
N LEU A 76 -5.93 -25.60 -4.23
CA LEU A 76 -7.37 -25.64 -4.00
C LEU A 76 -8.20 -25.24 -5.22
N GLY A 77 -7.57 -24.80 -6.31
CA GLY A 77 -8.26 -24.28 -7.49
C GLY A 77 -9.01 -22.96 -7.26
N MET A 78 -8.66 -22.22 -6.19
CA MET A 78 -9.25 -20.93 -5.87
C MET A 78 -8.72 -19.83 -6.78
N LYS A 79 -9.59 -18.92 -7.19
CA LYS A 79 -9.20 -17.71 -7.95
C LYS A 79 -8.81 -16.60 -6.99
N ILE A 80 -7.68 -15.96 -7.27
CA ILE A 80 -7.21 -14.80 -6.50
C ILE A 80 -7.20 -13.58 -7.43
N SER A 81 -7.76 -12.48 -6.95
CA SER A 81 -7.65 -11.17 -7.61
C SER A 81 -7.19 -10.11 -6.61
N ASN A 82 -6.44 -9.14 -7.10
CA ASN A 82 -6.05 -7.95 -6.35
C ASN A 82 -6.67 -6.69 -6.97
N ALA A 83 -6.54 -5.56 -6.28
CA ALA A 83 -7.00 -4.28 -6.81
C ALA A 83 -5.95 -3.67 -7.76
N ASP A 84 -6.43 -2.92 -8.74
CA ASP A 84 -5.62 -2.04 -9.58
C ASP A 84 -6.18 -0.62 -9.48
N TYR A 85 -5.35 0.31 -8.99
CA TYR A 85 -5.70 1.73 -8.91
C TYR A 85 -4.49 2.61 -9.26
N PRO A 86 -4.72 3.88 -9.63
CA PRO A 86 -3.64 4.81 -9.96
C PRO A 86 -2.65 4.99 -8.80
N PRO A 87 -1.32 5.00 -9.08
CA PRO A 87 -0.28 5.06 -8.04
C PRO A 87 -0.15 6.42 -7.37
N GLU A 88 -0.74 7.47 -7.94
CA GLU A 88 -0.60 8.87 -7.51
C GLU A 88 -1.04 9.09 -6.06
N GLY A 89 -2.14 8.45 -5.64
CA GLY A 89 -2.64 8.58 -4.26
C GLY A 89 -1.61 8.13 -3.23
N VAL A 90 -1.01 6.95 -3.45
CA VAL A 90 0.03 6.40 -2.56
C VAL A 90 1.31 7.22 -2.64
N ALA A 91 1.72 7.62 -3.84
CA ALA A 91 2.91 8.45 -4.04
C ALA A 91 2.78 9.81 -3.34
N ASN A 92 1.65 10.48 -3.48
CA ASN A 92 1.37 11.76 -2.82
C ASN A 92 1.38 11.62 -1.30
N PHE A 93 0.81 10.53 -0.77
CA PHE A 93 0.82 10.27 0.66
C PHE A 93 2.25 10.05 1.20
N ALA A 94 3.07 9.28 0.47
CA ALA A 94 4.48 9.09 0.83
C ALA A 94 5.25 10.42 0.88
N ILE A 95 5.09 11.28 -0.13
CA ILE A 95 5.73 12.59 -0.18
C ILE A 95 5.23 13.51 0.95
N MET A 96 3.92 13.49 1.22
CA MET A 96 3.36 14.22 2.37
C MET A 96 4.04 13.81 3.68
N LEU A 97 4.20 12.50 3.92
CA LEU A 97 4.87 12.01 5.13
C LEU A 97 6.35 12.42 5.19
N MET A 98 7.08 12.41 4.07
CA MET A 98 8.44 12.92 3.98
C MET A 98 8.52 14.39 4.39
N LEU A 99 7.67 15.24 3.80
CA LEU A 99 7.62 16.66 4.11
C LEU A 99 7.22 16.93 5.57
N MET A 100 6.24 16.22 6.08
CA MET A 100 5.82 16.31 7.49
C MET A 100 6.96 15.92 8.44
N SER A 101 7.71 14.88 8.11
CA SER A 101 8.89 14.46 8.90
C SER A 101 9.99 15.50 8.86
N LEU A 102 10.40 15.94 7.67
CA LEU A 102 11.45 16.95 7.49
C LEU A 102 11.14 18.29 8.17
N ARG A 103 9.88 18.67 8.21
CA ARG A 103 9.41 19.93 8.80
C ARG A 103 8.93 19.80 10.24
N ASN A 104 9.11 18.65 10.88
CA ASN A 104 8.65 18.38 12.26
C ASN A 104 7.14 18.68 12.47
N ALA A 105 6.29 18.44 11.45
CA ALA A 105 4.91 18.89 11.43
C ALA A 105 4.10 18.35 12.63
N GLY A 106 4.28 17.08 13.00
CA GLY A 106 3.58 16.49 14.15
C GLY A 106 3.92 17.19 15.48
N HIS A 107 5.19 17.59 15.66
CA HIS A 107 5.60 18.36 16.84
C HIS A 107 5.02 19.77 16.83
N ILE A 108 5.06 20.44 15.68
CA ILE A 108 4.51 21.80 15.51
C ILE A 108 3.02 21.82 15.82
N LEU A 109 2.25 20.86 15.31
CA LEU A 109 0.82 20.77 15.55
C LEU A 109 0.50 20.60 17.05
N LYS A 110 1.19 19.69 17.73
CA LYS A 110 1.01 19.50 19.21
C LYS A 110 1.35 20.76 20.02
N ARG A 111 2.39 21.49 19.62
CA ARG A 111 2.76 22.75 20.28
C ARG A 111 1.74 23.87 20.00
N GLY A 112 1.11 23.84 18.80
CA GLY A 112 0.04 24.76 18.44
C GLY A 112 -1.20 24.64 19.36
N GLU A 113 -1.51 23.43 19.83
CA GLU A 113 -2.62 23.18 20.77
C GLU A 113 -2.48 23.95 22.09
N VAL A 114 -1.24 24.20 22.52
CA VAL A 114 -0.92 25.02 23.71
C VAL A 114 -0.46 26.43 23.35
N GLN A 115 -0.79 26.91 22.15
CA GLN A 115 -0.48 28.25 21.64
C GLN A 115 1.03 28.60 21.65
N ASP A 116 1.92 27.60 21.59
CA ASP A 116 3.35 27.83 21.46
C ASP A 116 3.75 27.93 19.98
N TYR A 117 3.85 29.15 19.50
CA TYR A 117 4.27 29.49 18.14
C TYR A 117 5.77 29.85 18.04
N SER A 118 6.55 29.61 19.08
CA SER A 118 8.00 29.83 19.06
C SER A 118 8.71 28.94 18.03
N LEU A 119 9.82 29.39 17.47
CA LEU A 119 10.62 28.62 16.50
C LEU A 119 11.61 27.65 17.17
N LYS A 120 11.86 27.81 18.46
CA LYS A 120 12.84 27.00 19.19
C LYS A 120 12.47 25.52 19.13
N GLY A 121 13.37 24.69 18.58
CA GLY A 121 13.20 23.25 18.44
C GLY A 121 12.20 22.81 17.36
N LYS A 122 11.66 23.75 16.55
CA LYS A 122 10.68 23.47 15.50
C LYS A 122 11.23 23.65 14.09
N LEU A 123 12.50 24.04 13.95
CA LEU A 123 13.15 24.16 12.66
C LEU A 123 13.35 22.77 12.05
N GLY A 124 12.88 22.61 10.83
CA GLY A 124 13.08 21.41 10.02
C GLY A 124 14.14 21.63 8.94
N ARG A 125 14.25 20.66 8.04
CA ARG A 125 15.10 20.73 6.86
C ARG A 125 14.26 21.00 5.62
N ASP A 126 14.92 21.61 4.62
CA ASP A 126 14.35 21.75 3.29
C ASP A 126 14.67 20.48 2.47
N ILE A 127 13.67 19.96 1.80
CA ILE A 127 13.82 18.73 1.01
C ILE A 127 14.81 18.90 -0.15
N SER A 128 14.93 20.10 -0.71
CA SER A 128 15.89 20.40 -1.78
C SER A 128 17.35 20.17 -1.38
N HIS A 129 17.64 20.17 -0.08
CA HIS A 129 18.97 19.91 0.46
C HIS A 129 19.14 18.46 0.96
N CYS A 130 18.20 17.58 0.62
CA CYS A 130 18.22 16.19 1.06
C CYS A 130 18.53 15.24 -0.11
N THR A 131 19.08 14.08 0.23
CA THR A 131 19.08 12.90 -0.64
C THR A 131 17.84 12.09 -0.29
N VAL A 132 17.07 11.67 -1.28
CA VAL A 132 15.91 10.79 -1.11
C VAL A 132 16.14 9.49 -1.85
N GLY A 133 16.20 8.39 -1.12
CA GLY A 133 16.33 7.04 -1.67
C GLY A 133 14.97 6.33 -1.79
N VAL A 134 14.71 5.70 -2.94
CA VAL A 134 13.51 4.90 -3.18
C VAL A 134 13.89 3.45 -3.47
N ILE A 135 13.42 2.54 -2.62
CA ILE A 135 13.58 1.10 -2.81
C ILE A 135 12.31 0.55 -3.47
N GLY A 136 12.49 -0.07 -4.63
CA GLY A 136 11.38 -0.52 -5.46
C GLY A 136 10.93 0.56 -6.45
N THR A 137 11.26 0.38 -7.72
CA THR A 137 10.91 1.31 -8.81
C THR A 137 9.80 0.77 -9.71
N GLY A 138 8.83 0.08 -9.10
CA GLY A 138 7.56 -0.28 -9.71
C GLY A 138 6.67 0.97 -9.92
N ARG A 139 5.41 0.78 -10.25
CA ARG A 139 4.46 1.88 -10.55
C ARG A 139 4.45 2.99 -9.49
N ILE A 140 4.39 2.62 -8.21
CA ILE A 140 4.35 3.59 -7.09
C ILE A 140 5.70 4.29 -6.95
N GLY A 141 6.82 3.54 -6.88
CA GLY A 141 8.15 4.14 -6.71
C GLY A 141 8.55 5.06 -7.86
N GLN A 142 8.24 4.71 -9.11
CA GLN A 142 8.43 5.59 -10.26
C GLN A 142 7.64 6.89 -10.12
N THR A 143 6.40 6.80 -9.65
CA THR A 143 5.54 7.98 -9.45
C THR A 143 6.06 8.87 -8.33
N VAL A 144 6.55 8.28 -7.23
CA VAL A 144 7.23 9.03 -6.15
C VAL A 144 8.43 9.79 -6.70
N LEU A 145 9.34 9.11 -7.42
CA LEU A 145 10.53 9.73 -8.00
C LEU A 145 10.17 10.84 -8.99
N LYS A 146 9.18 10.61 -9.86
CA LYS A 146 8.70 11.60 -10.81
C LYS A 146 8.16 12.85 -10.11
N HIS A 147 7.37 12.69 -9.05
CA HIS A 147 6.86 13.84 -8.30
C HIS A 147 7.98 14.56 -7.54
N LEU A 148 8.92 13.81 -6.95
CA LEU A 148 10.06 14.38 -6.22
C LEU A 148 11.05 15.12 -7.11
N SER A 149 11.14 14.81 -8.40
CA SER A 149 12.05 15.49 -9.33
C SER A 149 11.81 17.01 -9.39
N GLY A 150 10.58 17.46 -9.09
CA GLY A 150 10.25 18.89 -8.99
C GLY A 150 10.71 19.60 -7.71
N PHE A 151 11.15 18.85 -6.69
CA PHE A 151 11.60 19.43 -5.42
C PHE A 151 13.09 19.80 -5.38
N GLY A 152 13.87 19.41 -6.39
CA GLY A 152 15.29 19.74 -6.48
C GLY A 152 16.20 18.94 -5.54
N CYS A 153 15.72 17.91 -4.87
CA CYS A 153 16.51 16.99 -4.06
C CYS A 153 17.29 15.98 -4.93
N ARG A 154 18.40 15.45 -4.40
CA ARG A 154 19.09 14.33 -5.03
C ARG A 154 18.25 13.06 -4.89
N LEU A 155 18.04 12.34 -6.00
CA LEU A 155 17.22 11.15 -6.04
C LEU A 155 18.07 9.90 -6.30
N LEU A 156 18.00 8.95 -5.38
CA LEU A 156 18.60 7.63 -5.49
C LEU A 156 17.51 6.57 -5.63
N ALA A 157 17.81 5.51 -6.34
CA ALA A 157 16.89 4.40 -6.55
C ALA A 157 17.60 3.05 -6.40
N TYR A 158 16.87 2.06 -5.93
CA TYR A 158 17.28 0.67 -5.94
C TYR A 158 16.13 -0.22 -6.40
N ASP A 159 16.40 -1.12 -7.31
CA ASP A 159 15.50 -2.19 -7.74
C ASP A 159 16.32 -3.31 -8.37
N LEU A 160 15.79 -4.53 -8.33
CA LEU A 160 16.33 -5.67 -9.09
C LEU A 160 16.12 -5.47 -10.59
N TYR A 161 15.02 -4.83 -10.98
CA TYR A 161 14.64 -4.53 -12.36
C TYR A 161 14.64 -3.03 -12.58
N GLN A 162 15.72 -2.51 -13.16
CA GLN A 162 15.91 -1.07 -13.39
C GLN A 162 15.04 -0.58 -14.55
N SER A 163 14.40 0.58 -14.35
CA SER A 163 13.58 1.27 -15.35
C SER A 163 14.36 2.36 -16.06
N GLU A 164 14.34 2.39 -17.39
CA GLU A 164 14.97 3.45 -18.18
C GLU A 164 14.36 4.83 -17.93
N GLU A 165 13.06 4.90 -17.60
CA GLU A 165 12.42 6.15 -17.26
C GLU A 165 12.93 6.70 -15.92
N VAL A 166 13.19 5.83 -14.95
CA VAL A 166 13.76 6.21 -13.65
C VAL A 166 15.20 6.68 -13.80
N LYS A 167 16.02 6.07 -14.66
CA LYS A 167 17.40 6.49 -14.93
C LYS A 167 17.52 7.94 -15.43
N LYS A 168 16.46 8.51 -15.99
CA LYS A 168 16.42 9.90 -16.45
C LYS A 168 16.30 10.90 -15.30
N ILE A 169 15.82 10.48 -14.14
CA ILE A 169 15.46 11.36 -13.02
C ILE A 169 16.12 10.99 -11.69
N ALA A 170 16.63 9.76 -11.56
CA ALA A 170 17.27 9.25 -10.35
C ALA A 170 18.47 8.36 -10.70
N GLU A 171 19.44 8.31 -9.80
CA GLU A 171 20.62 7.46 -9.89
C GLU A 171 20.33 6.10 -9.25
N TYR A 172 20.49 5.00 -10.03
CA TYR A 172 20.45 3.67 -9.43
C TYR A 172 21.77 3.36 -8.74
N VAL A 173 21.67 2.98 -7.47
CA VAL A 173 22.82 2.65 -6.63
C VAL A 173 22.62 1.30 -5.94
N PRO A 174 23.71 0.62 -5.49
CA PRO A 174 23.60 -0.53 -4.62
C PRO A 174 22.82 -0.19 -3.33
N LEU A 175 22.14 -1.19 -2.77
CA LEU A 175 21.31 -0.98 -1.57
C LEU A 175 22.10 -0.42 -0.39
N ASP A 176 23.34 -0.92 -0.18
CA ASP A 176 24.22 -0.43 0.89
C ASP A 176 24.61 1.04 0.69
N THR A 177 24.81 1.48 -0.55
CA THR A 177 25.05 2.89 -0.88
C THR A 177 23.81 3.73 -0.59
N LEU A 178 22.63 3.24 -0.95
CA LEU A 178 21.37 3.95 -0.70
C LEU A 178 21.11 4.16 0.80
N PHE A 179 21.53 3.21 1.64
CA PHE A 179 21.40 3.34 3.11
C PHE A 179 22.46 4.24 3.74
N ALA A 180 23.60 4.42 3.08
CA ALA A 180 24.72 5.23 3.62
C ALA A 180 24.59 6.72 3.32
N GLU A 181 23.84 7.08 2.29
CA GLU A 181 23.65 8.46 1.78
C GLU A 181 22.35 9.10 2.34
#